data_50ea4541e44bf18550e382310984c64b
#
_entry.id   50ea4541e44bf18550e382310984c64b
#
_cell.length_a   1.000
_cell.length_b   1.000
_cell.length_c   1.000
_cell.angle_alpha   90.00
_cell.angle_beta   90.00
_cell.angle_gamma   90.00
#
_symmetry.space_group_name_H-M   'P 1'
#
loop_
_entity.id
_entity.type
_entity.pdbx_description
1 polymer ?
#
loop_
_entity_poly.entity_id
_entity_poly.type
_entity_poly.pdbx_seq_one_letter_code
_entity_poly.pdbx_strand_id
1 'polypeptide(L)'
;LKSKYSNVESKYLDLAKSFDEIKTSISIASKKNNELALANSRSRLRMLTLYYFASLNNFLVAGTGNKVEDFGVGFYTKYGDGGVDLSPIADLMKSEVRSIAKEMGINNDIIIAEPTDGLWDDTRTDENQIGASYNELEWAMNELDNGKSESDFSGREKEVFNILKSFNAANKHKMVPIPICEIPENLKN
;
A
#
# COMPACT_ATOMS: atom_id res chain seq x y z
N LEU A 1 -8.36 -18.63 9.72
CA LEU A 1 -7.49 -19.41 8.84
C LEU A 1 -6.94 -20.65 9.53
N LYS A 2 -6.28 -20.55 10.69
CA LYS A 2 -5.73 -21.72 11.44
C LYS A 2 -6.73 -22.84 11.70
N SER A 3 -7.99 -22.52 11.99
CA SER A 3 -9.04 -23.52 12.22
C SER A 3 -9.48 -24.24 10.94
N LYS A 4 -9.22 -23.67 9.77
CA LYS A 4 -9.62 -24.20 8.46
C LYS A 4 -8.49 -24.88 7.71
N TYR A 5 -7.25 -24.46 7.95
CA TYR A 5 -6.08 -24.92 7.19
C TYR A 5 -4.94 -25.32 8.14
N SER A 6 -4.54 -26.58 8.10
CA SER A 6 -3.50 -27.14 8.98
C SER A 6 -2.09 -26.64 8.71
N ASN A 7 -1.85 -26.11 7.51
CA ASN A 7 -0.56 -25.54 7.08
C ASN A 7 -0.43 -24.05 7.40
N VAL A 8 -1.39 -23.47 8.13
CA VAL A 8 -1.36 -22.05 8.53
C VAL A 8 -0.88 -21.94 9.97
N GLU A 9 0.21 -21.25 10.17
CA GLU A 9 0.71 -20.84 11.48
C GLU A 9 0.46 -19.34 11.69
N SER A 10 0.41 -18.91 12.95
CA SER A 10 0.39 -17.49 13.30
C SER A 10 1.45 -17.20 14.36
N LYS A 11 2.12 -16.06 14.20
CA LYS A 11 3.03 -15.53 15.20
C LYS A 11 2.57 -14.12 15.55
N TYR A 12 2.63 -13.79 16.82
CA TYR A 12 2.40 -12.43 17.31
C TYR A 12 3.72 -11.84 17.79
N LEU A 13 4.03 -10.65 17.32
CA LEU A 13 5.20 -9.90 17.73
C LEU A 13 4.80 -8.43 17.94
N ASP A 14 5.00 -7.93 19.15
CA ASP A 14 4.81 -6.54 19.48
C ASP A 14 6.06 -5.74 19.12
N LEU A 15 5.91 -4.78 18.22
CA LEU A 15 6.99 -3.91 17.73
C LEU A 15 6.96 -2.52 18.37
N ALA A 16 6.05 -2.24 19.31
CA ALA A 16 5.87 -0.91 19.88
C ALA A 16 7.18 -0.36 20.49
N LYS A 17 7.85 -1.11 21.36
CA LYS A 17 9.12 -0.70 21.98
C LYS A 17 10.22 -0.44 20.94
N SER A 18 10.34 -1.31 19.93
CA SER A 18 11.33 -1.13 18.87
C SER A 18 11.08 0.14 18.07
N PHE A 19 9.81 0.44 17.80
CA PHE A 19 9.44 1.67 17.12
C PHE A 19 9.69 2.92 17.96
N ASP A 20 9.42 2.87 19.26
CA ASP A 20 9.68 3.98 20.19
C ASP A 20 11.17 4.31 20.28
N GLU A 21 12.05 3.31 20.28
CA GLU A 21 13.50 3.50 20.22
C GLU A 21 13.96 4.17 18.91
N ILE A 22 13.39 3.72 17.77
CA ILE A 22 13.63 4.36 16.46
C ILE A 22 13.18 5.82 16.49
N LYS A 23 11.97 6.09 16.99
CA LYS A 23 11.38 7.44 17.09
C LYS A 23 12.26 8.33 17.97
N THR A 24 12.73 7.83 19.10
CA THR A 24 13.65 8.55 20.01
C THR A 24 14.95 8.89 19.31
N SER A 25 15.59 7.93 18.65
CA SER A 25 16.85 8.12 17.93
C SER A 25 16.72 9.16 16.80
N ILE A 26 15.63 9.11 16.03
CA ILE A 26 15.35 10.09 14.97
C ILE A 26 15.11 11.48 15.56
N SER A 27 14.41 11.60 16.69
CA SER A 27 14.10 12.87 17.34
C SER A 27 15.35 13.56 17.88
N ILE A 28 16.37 12.80 18.30
CA ILE A 28 17.69 13.32 18.68
C ILE A 28 18.40 13.92 17.47
N ALA A 29 18.32 13.25 16.32
CA ALA A 29 19.01 13.64 15.10
C ALA A 29 18.31 14.81 14.34
N SER A 30 17.00 14.99 14.53
CA SER A 30 16.21 16.00 13.81
C SER A 30 15.11 16.58 14.68
N LYS A 31 15.06 17.91 14.73
CA LYS A 31 13.99 18.66 15.40
C LYS A 31 12.71 18.80 14.55
N LYS A 32 12.75 18.37 13.29
CA LYS A 32 11.58 18.39 12.42
C LYS A 32 10.72 17.17 12.72
N ASN A 33 9.50 17.39 13.18
CA ASN A 33 8.51 16.34 13.27
C ASN A 33 7.79 16.20 11.92
N ASN A 34 7.76 14.97 11.40
CA ASN A 34 6.98 14.63 10.21
C ASN A 34 6.27 13.29 10.47
N GLU A 35 4.98 13.39 10.75
CA GLU A 35 4.14 12.22 11.07
C GLU A 35 4.13 11.17 9.94
N LEU A 36 4.05 11.62 8.68
CA LEU A 36 4.10 10.71 7.53
C LEU A 36 5.43 9.96 7.45
N ALA A 37 6.56 10.62 7.76
CA ALA A 37 7.86 9.95 7.79
C ALA A 37 7.93 8.90 8.91
N LEU A 38 7.31 9.16 10.05
CA LEU A 38 7.19 8.19 11.14
C LEU A 38 6.27 7.02 10.78
N ALA A 39 5.11 7.29 10.17
CA ALA A 39 4.20 6.27 9.66
C ALA A 39 4.91 5.35 8.66
N ASN A 40 5.62 5.91 7.69
CA ASN A 40 6.45 5.15 6.74
C ASN A 40 7.55 4.33 7.44
N SER A 41 8.14 4.84 8.51
CA SER A 41 9.15 4.10 9.29
C SER A 41 8.52 2.91 10.03
N ARG A 42 7.31 3.07 10.56
CA ARG A 42 6.51 1.99 11.18
C ARG A 42 6.19 0.88 10.17
N SER A 43 5.77 1.23 8.95
CA SER A 43 5.54 0.28 7.86
C SER A 43 6.81 -0.49 7.49
N ARG A 44 7.97 0.19 7.38
CA ARG A 44 9.25 -0.44 7.08
C ARG A 44 9.76 -1.36 8.19
N LEU A 45 9.49 -1.04 9.45
CA LEU A 45 9.80 -1.93 10.57
C LEU A 45 8.99 -3.23 10.51
N ARG A 46 7.71 -3.15 10.11
CA ARG A 46 6.87 -4.33 9.85
C ARG A 46 7.45 -5.17 8.71
N MET A 47 7.80 -4.56 7.60
CA MET A 47 8.43 -5.23 6.46
C MET A 47 9.73 -5.94 6.85
N LEU A 48 10.62 -5.26 7.56
CA LEU A 48 11.86 -5.85 8.08
C LEU A 48 11.58 -7.14 8.88
N THR A 49 10.57 -7.10 9.73
CA THR A 49 10.17 -8.24 10.56
C THR A 49 9.62 -9.39 9.73
N LEU A 50 8.79 -9.10 8.71
CA LEU A 50 8.27 -10.12 7.79
C LEU A 50 9.41 -10.82 7.03
N TYR A 51 10.36 -10.06 6.50
CA TYR A 51 11.51 -10.62 5.79
C TYR A 51 12.46 -11.39 6.68
N TYR A 52 12.60 -11.03 7.97
CA TYR A 52 13.33 -11.86 8.93
C TYR A 52 12.72 -13.26 9.03
N PHE A 53 11.40 -13.36 9.21
CA PHE A 53 10.73 -14.65 9.31
C PHE A 53 10.67 -15.39 7.98
N ALA A 54 10.52 -14.69 6.86
CA ALA A 54 10.58 -15.28 5.53
C ALA A 54 11.94 -15.92 5.29
N SER A 55 13.03 -15.20 5.55
CA SER A 55 14.39 -15.72 5.39
C SER A 55 14.67 -16.91 6.31
N LEU A 56 14.22 -16.85 7.57
CA LEU A 56 14.40 -17.93 8.55
C LEU A 56 13.73 -19.25 8.10
N ASN A 57 12.61 -19.16 7.37
CA ASN A 57 11.80 -20.32 6.99
C ASN A 57 11.89 -20.65 5.49
N ASN A 58 12.69 -19.93 4.71
CA ASN A 58 12.74 -20.01 3.24
C ASN A 58 11.37 -19.75 2.60
N PHE A 59 10.68 -18.74 3.08
CA PHE A 59 9.37 -18.31 2.58
C PHE A 59 9.49 -17.01 1.76
N LEU A 60 8.47 -16.75 0.97
CA LEU A 60 8.26 -15.47 0.28
C LEU A 60 7.29 -14.59 1.10
N VAL A 61 7.45 -13.28 0.98
CA VAL A 61 6.51 -12.31 1.53
C VAL A 61 5.42 -12.03 0.49
N ALA A 62 4.17 -12.33 0.83
CA ALA A 62 3.01 -12.03 0.00
C ALA A 62 2.43 -10.66 0.35
N GLY A 63 2.31 -9.81 -0.67
CA GLY A 63 1.65 -8.51 -0.60
C GLY A 63 0.13 -8.62 -0.53
N THR A 64 -0.50 -7.58 0.01
CA THR A 64 -1.94 -7.48 0.18
C THR A 64 -2.54 -6.25 -0.51
N GLY A 65 -1.74 -5.48 -1.24
CA GLY A 65 -2.18 -4.35 -2.04
C GLY A 65 -3.05 -4.80 -3.22
N ASN A 66 -4.07 -4.02 -3.54
CA ASN A 66 -4.93 -4.20 -4.70
C ASN A 66 -4.59 -3.19 -5.80
N LYS A 67 -5.23 -3.31 -6.96
CA LYS A 67 -4.95 -2.49 -8.14
C LYS A 67 -5.11 -0.98 -7.88
N VAL A 68 -6.11 -0.58 -7.11
CA VAL A 68 -6.35 0.83 -6.78
C VAL A 68 -5.23 1.38 -5.92
N GLU A 69 -4.85 0.64 -4.87
CA GLU A 69 -3.79 1.02 -3.93
C GLU A 69 -2.42 1.05 -4.62
N ASP A 70 -2.07 -0.01 -5.35
CA ASP A 70 -0.72 -0.19 -5.89
C ASP A 70 -0.48 0.60 -7.18
N PHE A 71 -1.44 0.60 -8.11
CA PHE A 71 -1.24 1.17 -9.44
C PHE A 71 -2.13 2.39 -9.74
N GLY A 72 -3.24 2.55 -9.02
CA GLY A 72 -4.08 3.74 -9.10
C GLY A 72 -3.45 4.92 -8.40
N VAL A 73 -3.45 4.92 -7.08
CA VAL A 73 -3.01 6.05 -6.25
C VAL A 73 -1.59 5.91 -5.68
N GLY A 74 -1.01 4.70 -5.64
CA GLY A 74 0.27 4.43 -4.98
C GLY A 74 0.21 4.66 -3.47
N PHE A 75 -0.91 4.26 -2.85
CA PHE A 75 -1.16 4.45 -1.43
C PHE A 75 -0.54 3.32 -0.61
N TYR A 76 0.77 3.31 -0.58
CA TYR A 76 1.60 2.39 0.21
C TYR A 76 2.97 3.00 0.50
N THR A 77 3.67 2.44 1.45
CA THR A 77 5.07 2.81 1.74
C THR A 77 6.02 1.99 0.86
N LYS A 78 6.77 2.66 0.00
CA LYS A 78 7.85 2.00 -0.75
C LYS A 78 8.85 1.37 0.22
N TYR A 79 9.11 0.06 0.06
CA TYR A 79 9.93 -0.74 0.97
C TYR A 79 9.35 -0.85 2.40
N GLY A 80 8.04 -0.67 2.54
CA GLY A 80 7.25 -1.01 3.72
C GLY A 80 6.26 -2.12 3.34
N ASP A 81 4.98 -1.82 3.38
CA ASP A 81 3.91 -2.71 2.87
C ASP A 81 4.01 -2.99 1.36
N GLY A 82 4.62 -2.09 0.58
CA GLY A 82 4.99 -2.35 -0.82
C GLY A 82 6.30 -3.14 -1.02
N GLY A 83 6.99 -3.53 0.06
CA GLY A 83 8.18 -4.38 0.02
C GLY A 83 7.81 -5.85 0.12
N VAL A 84 7.49 -6.49 -1.01
CA VAL A 84 6.98 -7.87 -1.07
C VAL A 84 7.62 -8.63 -2.23
N ASP A 85 7.56 -9.97 -2.18
CA ASP A 85 8.10 -10.84 -3.23
C ASP A 85 7.05 -11.19 -4.29
N LEU A 86 5.76 -11.16 -3.92
CA LEU A 86 4.64 -11.42 -4.83
C LEU A 86 3.39 -10.65 -4.38
N SER A 87 2.54 -10.29 -5.33
CA SER A 87 1.32 -9.51 -5.10
C SER A 87 0.10 -10.22 -5.71
N PRO A 88 -0.50 -11.20 -5.00
CA PRO A 88 -1.52 -12.11 -5.55
C PRO A 88 -2.80 -11.42 -5.99
N ILE A 89 -3.14 -10.25 -5.43
CA ILE A 89 -4.38 -9.52 -5.68
C ILE A 89 -4.16 -8.13 -6.30
N ALA A 90 -2.94 -7.82 -6.73
CA ALA A 90 -2.61 -6.47 -7.23
C ALA A 90 -3.27 -6.13 -8.59
N ASP A 91 -3.75 -7.10 -9.33
CA ASP A 91 -4.53 -6.86 -10.57
C ASP A 91 -6.04 -6.74 -10.33
N LEU A 92 -6.50 -6.94 -9.11
CA LEU A 92 -7.91 -6.85 -8.74
C LEU A 92 -8.22 -5.46 -8.17
N MET A 93 -9.37 -4.90 -8.58
CA MET A 93 -9.96 -3.74 -7.92
C MET A 93 -10.42 -4.11 -6.48
N LYS A 94 -10.60 -3.13 -5.60
CA LYS A 94 -11.06 -3.37 -4.21
C LYS A 94 -12.43 -4.05 -4.17
N SER A 95 -13.33 -3.65 -5.06
CA SER A 95 -14.65 -4.25 -5.21
C SER A 95 -14.57 -5.72 -5.63
N GLU A 96 -13.65 -6.07 -6.53
CA GLU A 96 -13.41 -7.44 -6.99
C GLU A 96 -12.83 -8.31 -5.87
N VAL A 97 -11.86 -7.78 -5.09
CA VAL A 97 -11.34 -8.47 -3.90
C VAL A 97 -12.46 -8.81 -2.92
N ARG A 98 -13.37 -7.86 -2.65
CA ARG A 98 -14.53 -8.10 -1.77
C ARG A 98 -15.47 -9.15 -2.34
N SER A 99 -15.73 -9.13 -3.65
CA SER A 99 -16.59 -10.11 -4.34
C SER A 99 -16.00 -11.51 -4.25
N ILE A 100 -14.72 -11.67 -4.55
CA ILE A 100 -14.00 -12.95 -4.44
C ILE A 100 -14.00 -13.45 -3.00
N ALA A 101 -13.73 -12.57 -2.03
CA ALA A 101 -13.75 -12.92 -0.61
C ALA A 101 -15.11 -13.47 -0.18
N LYS A 102 -16.20 -12.90 -0.68
CA LYS A 102 -17.57 -13.38 -0.44
C LYS A 102 -17.79 -14.77 -1.01
N GLU A 103 -17.41 -15.00 -2.27
CA GLU A 103 -17.51 -16.31 -2.93
C GLU A 103 -16.67 -17.39 -2.21
N MET A 104 -15.51 -17.00 -1.66
CA MET A 104 -14.64 -17.88 -0.89
C MET A 104 -15.17 -18.15 0.53
N GLY A 105 -16.29 -17.56 0.94
CA GLY A 105 -16.85 -17.70 2.29
C GLY A 105 -15.98 -17.11 3.38
N ILE A 106 -15.29 -16.02 3.10
CA ILE A 106 -14.56 -15.24 4.13
C ILE A 106 -15.57 -14.61 5.09
N ASN A 107 -15.19 -14.51 6.36
CA ASN A 107 -16.04 -13.90 7.39
C ASN A 107 -16.47 -12.50 6.98
N ASN A 108 -17.79 -12.24 7.10
CA ASN A 108 -18.40 -10.98 6.73
C ASN A 108 -17.79 -9.77 7.47
N ASP A 109 -17.40 -9.93 8.74
CA ASP A 109 -16.73 -8.86 9.49
C ASP A 109 -15.43 -8.38 8.85
N ILE A 110 -14.72 -9.29 8.13
CA ILE A 110 -13.52 -8.94 7.37
C ILE A 110 -13.90 -8.23 6.06
N ILE A 111 -14.95 -8.71 5.38
CA ILE A 111 -15.37 -8.16 4.08
C ILE A 111 -15.85 -6.72 4.21
N ILE A 112 -16.62 -6.42 5.30
CA ILE A 112 -17.19 -5.09 5.54
C ILE A 112 -16.27 -4.14 6.30
N ALA A 113 -15.14 -4.63 6.84
CA ALA A 113 -14.20 -3.79 7.58
C ALA A 113 -13.73 -2.60 6.73
N GLU A 114 -13.76 -1.42 7.33
CA GLU A 114 -13.21 -0.22 6.70
C GLU A 114 -11.70 -0.37 6.50
N PRO A 115 -11.18 -0.06 5.30
CA PRO A 115 -9.74 -0.13 5.04
C PRO A 115 -8.98 0.92 5.87
N THR A 116 -7.93 0.46 6.56
CA THR A 116 -7.03 1.32 7.31
C THR A 116 -5.62 0.74 7.29
N ASP A 117 -4.62 1.60 7.14
CA ASP A 117 -3.21 1.21 7.15
C ASP A 117 -2.69 0.90 8.57
N GLY A 118 -3.40 1.35 9.61
CA GLY A 118 -3.01 1.15 11.02
C GLY A 118 -1.64 1.71 11.35
N LEU A 119 -1.22 2.79 10.69
CA LEU A 119 0.07 3.46 10.88
C LEU A 119 -0.03 4.70 11.77
N TRP A 120 -1.25 5.18 12.02
CA TRP A 120 -1.54 6.39 12.77
C TRP A 120 -2.07 6.06 14.17
N ASP A 121 -2.02 7.02 15.05
CA ASP A 121 -2.54 6.88 16.41
C ASP A 121 -4.04 7.26 16.51
N ASP A 122 -4.70 7.51 15.37
CA ASP A 122 -6.13 7.78 15.24
C ASP A 122 -6.84 6.72 14.38
N THR A 123 -8.14 6.89 14.15
CA THR A 123 -9.02 5.95 13.44
C THR A 123 -9.25 6.35 11.98
N ARG A 124 -8.36 7.15 11.36
CA ARG A 124 -8.52 7.56 9.97
C ARG A 124 -8.50 6.36 9.04
N THR A 125 -9.40 6.38 8.07
CA THR A 125 -9.46 5.36 7.00
C THR A 125 -8.59 5.78 5.81
N ASP A 126 -8.30 4.83 4.92
CA ASP A 126 -7.60 5.09 3.67
C ASP A 126 -8.38 6.10 2.81
N GLU A 127 -9.71 5.95 2.71
CA GLU A 127 -10.59 6.86 1.97
C GLU A 127 -10.56 8.30 2.52
N ASN A 128 -10.49 8.45 3.86
CA ASN A 128 -10.32 9.77 4.48
C ASN A 128 -8.98 10.41 4.11
N GLN A 129 -7.92 9.63 4.04
CA GLN A 129 -6.57 10.10 3.72
C GLN A 129 -6.43 10.46 2.24
N ILE A 130 -7.07 9.69 1.36
CA ILE A 130 -7.04 9.92 -0.09
C ILE A 130 -8.00 11.05 -0.49
N GLY A 131 -9.16 11.16 0.18
CA GLY A 131 -10.21 12.12 -0.13
C GLY A 131 -11.21 11.63 -1.18
N ALA A 132 -11.21 10.32 -1.48
CA ALA A 132 -12.16 9.65 -2.37
C ALA A 132 -12.39 8.21 -1.92
N SER A 133 -13.59 7.69 -2.17
CA SER A 133 -13.92 6.29 -1.92
C SER A 133 -13.26 5.36 -2.95
N TYR A 134 -13.09 4.07 -2.61
CA TYR A 134 -12.58 3.09 -3.55
C TYR A 134 -13.43 2.99 -4.81
N ASN A 135 -14.75 3.04 -4.69
CA ASN A 135 -15.65 2.99 -5.85
C ASN A 135 -15.44 4.20 -6.78
N GLU A 136 -15.25 5.39 -6.23
CA GLU A 136 -14.95 6.60 -7.01
C GLU A 136 -13.58 6.48 -7.70
N LEU A 137 -12.57 5.93 -7.01
CA LEU A 137 -11.24 5.73 -7.59
C LEU A 137 -11.24 4.66 -8.69
N GLU A 138 -11.98 3.56 -8.52
CA GLU A 138 -12.17 2.53 -9.54
C GLU A 138 -12.83 3.10 -10.80
N TRP A 139 -13.87 3.92 -10.61
CA TRP A 139 -14.49 4.65 -11.72
C TRP A 139 -13.46 5.54 -12.44
N ALA A 140 -12.71 6.35 -11.69
CA ALA A 140 -11.74 7.26 -12.28
C ALA A 140 -10.60 6.53 -13.00
N MET A 141 -10.17 5.36 -12.51
CA MET A 141 -9.18 4.51 -13.18
C MET A 141 -9.71 4.00 -14.52
N ASN A 142 -10.96 3.51 -14.55
CA ASN A 142 -11.60 3.05 -15.78
C ASN A 142 -11.74 4.19 -16.81
N GLU A 143 -12.11 5.39 -16.37
CA GLU A 143 -12.20 6.53 -17.27
C GLU A 143 -10.83 6.97 -17.80
N LEU A 144 -9.80 6.90 -16.99
CA LEU A 144 -8.43 7.17 -17.41
C LEU A 144 -7.95 6.15 -18.45
N ASP A 145 -8.24 4.87 -18.25
CA ASP A 145 -7.90 3.78 -19.18
C ASP A 145 -8.68 3.92 -20.49
N ASN A 146 -9.89 4.49 -20.46
CA ASN A 146 -10.70 4.85 -21.64
C ASN A 146 -10.20 6.12 -22.36
N GLY A 147 -9.09 6.70 -21.90
CA GLY A 147 -8.47 7.88 -22.53
C GLY A 147 -9.18 9.21 -22.24
N LYS A 148 -10.01 9.27 -21.19
CA LYS A 148 -10.66 10.48 -20.73
C LYS A 148 -9.68 11.44 -20.08
N SER A 149 -10.06 12.70 -20.02
CA SER A 149 -9.30 13.79 -19.43
C SER A 149 -10.16 14.59 -18.44
N GLU A 150 -9.54 15.45 -17.65
CA GLU A 150 -10.25 16.26 -16.66
C GLU A 150 -11.31 17.20 -17.26
N SER A 151 -11.19 17.54 -18.57
CA SER A 151 -12.15 18.39 -19.28
C SER A 151 -13.46 17.66 -19.62
N ASP A 152 -13.48 16.33 -19.55
CA ASP A 152 -14.66 15.50 -19.82
C ASP A 152 -15.62 15.46 -18.60
N PHE A 153 -15.16 15.96 -17.43
CA PHE A 153 -15.89 15.82 -16.17
C PHE A 153 -16.17 17.18 -15.51
N SER A 154 -17.13 17.19 -14.59
CA SER A 154 -17.47 18.34 -13.76
C SER A 154 -17.80 17.93 -12.32
N GLY A 155 -17.85 18.89 -11.39
CA GLY A 155 -18.21 18.62 -10.00
C GLY A 155 -17.33 17.53 -9.35
N ARG A 156 -17.97 16.59 -8.65
CA ARG A 156 -17.28 15.52 -7.90
C ARG A 156 -16.48 14.57 -8.79
N GLU A 157 -16.99 14.23 -9.97
CA GLU A 157 -16.26 13.38 -10.92
C GLU A 157 -14.92 14.00 -11.32
N LYS A 158 -14.90 15.30 -11.65
CA LYS A 158 -13.66 16.02 -11.95
C LYS A 158 -12.70 16.05 -10.76
N GLU A 159 -13.24 16.28 -9.57
CA GLU A 159 -12.44 16.29 -8.33
C GLU A 159 -11.76 14.93 -8.11
N VAL A 160 -12.50 13.83 -8.17
CA VAL A 160 -11.99 12.47 -7.98
C VAL A 160 -10.96 12.09 -9.05
N PHE A 161 -11.25 12.44 -10.31
CA PHE A 161 -10.31 12.20 -11.41
C PHE A 161 -8.98 12.93 -11.19
N ASN A 162 -9.03 14.17 -10.68
CA ASN A 162 -7.82 14.94 -10.35
C ASN A 162 -7.10 14.38 -9.11
N ILE A 163 -7.83 13.90 -8.09
CA ILE A 163 -7.23 13.19 -6.94
C ILE A 163 -6.44 11.99 -7.46
N LEU A 164 -7.04 11.11 -8.24
CA LEU A 164 -6.38 9.94 -8.83
C LEU A 164 -5.11 10.34 -9.58
N LYS A 165 -5.19 11.28 -10.51
CA LYS A 165 -4.04 11.74 -11.31
C LYS A 165 -2.92 12.32 -10.46
N SER A 166 -3.27 13.13 -9.45
CA SER A 166 -2.30 13.76 -8.57
C SER A 166 -1.54 12.73 -7.74
N PHE A 167 -2.26 11.78 -7.13
CA PHE A 167 -1.64 10.68 -6.39
C PHE A 167 -0.78 9.79 -7.30
N ASN A 168 -1.29 9.40 -8.47
CA ASN A 168 -0.56 8.57 -9.43
C ASN A 168 0.75 9.24 -9.85
N ALA A 169 0.71 10.51 -10.23
CA ALA A 169 1.89 11.28 -10.63
C ALA A 169 2.92 11.40 -9.49
N ALA A 170 2.47 11.77 -8.29
CA ALA A 170 3.35 11.92 -7.13
C ALA A 170 4.00 10.58 -6.70
N ASN A 171 3.27 9.48 -6.85
CA ASN A 171 3.68 8.15 -6.41
C ASN A 171 4.24 7.26 -7.53
N LYS A 172 4.37 7.76 -8.75
CA LYS A 172 4.83 6.98 -9.92
C LYS A 172 6.12 6.22 -9.67
N HIS A 173 7.04 6.82 -8.92
CA HIS A 173 8.32 6.22 -8.55
C HIS A 173 8.21 4.94 -7.70
N LYS A 174 7.04 4.68 -7.12
CA LYS A 174 6.76 3.45 -6.37
C LYS A 174 6.30 2.32 -7.29
N MET A 175 5.60 2.67 -8.38
CA MET A 175 4.89 1.75 -9.28
C MET A 175 5.76 1.24 -10.44
N VAL A 176 6.92 1.80 -10.65
CA VAL A 176 7.82 1.46 -11.75
C VAL A 176 9.12 0.87 -11.23
N PRO A 177 9.84 0.08 -12.05
CA PRO A 177 11.18 -0.40 -11.71
C PRO A 177 12.11 0.74 -11.30
N ILE A 178 13.09 0.42 -10.46
CA ILE A 178 14.11 1.39 -10.04
C ILE A 178 14.86 1.89 -11.27
N PRO A 179 14.94 3.22 -11.49
CA PRO A 179 15.69 3.75 -12.62
C PRO A 179 17.17 3.35 -12.56
N ILE A 180 17.69 2.89 -13.67
CA ILE A 180 19.10 2.52 -13.82
C ILE A 180 19.78 3.58 -14.67
N CYS A 181 20.93 4.08 -14.21
CA CYS A 181 21.78 4.93 -15.03
C CYS A 181 22.51 4.05 -16.06
N GLU A 182 22.11 4.15 -17.32
CA GLU A 182 22.78 3.45 -18.42
C GLU A 182 24.07 4.18 -18.80
N ILE A 183 25.20 3.54 -18.54
CA ILE A 183 26.52 4.07 -18.92
C ILE A 183 26.79 3.69 -20.38
N PRO A 184 27.06 4.66 -21.26
CA PRO A 184 27.44 4.37 -22.63
C PRO A 184 28.66 3.44 -22.72
N GLU A 185 28.67 2.49 -23.69
CA GLU A 185 29.71 1.46 -23.79
C GLU A 185 31.13 2.05 -23.93
N ASN A 186 31.27 3.18 -24.62
CA ASN A 186 32.54 3.87 -24.74
C ASN A 186 33.10 4.47 -23.44
N LEU A 187 32.32 4.48 -22.38
CA LEU A 187 32.73 4.92 -21.03
C LEU A 187 32.88 3.77 -20.03
N LYS A 188 32.63 2.56 -20.46
CA LYS A 188 32.81 1.33 -19.66
C LYS A 188 34.16 0.68 -19.93
N ASN A 189 35.25 1.28 -19.50
CA ASN A 189 36.60 0.72 -19.63
C ASN A 189 37.02 -0.02 -18.37
#